data_8bf68823a52f641299eb298d9301236a
#
_entry.id   8bf68823a52f641299eb298d9301236a
#
_cell.length_a   1.000
_cell.length_b   1.000
_cell.length_c   1.000
_cell.angle_alpha   90.00
_cell.angle_beta   90.00
_cell.angle_gamma   90.00
#
_symmetry.space_group_name_H-M   'P 1'
#
loop_
_entity.id
_entity.type
_entity.pdbx_description
1 polymer ?
#
loop_
_entity_poly.entity_id
_entity_poly.type
_entity_poly.pdbx_seq_one_letter_code
_entity_poly.pdbx_strand_id
1 'polypeptide(L)'
;MANAVVRPLALPKDRRVLVISDIHGNLPFLQGLLKKVGFSGDDVLIVLGDILEKSTGGLETLRYLMDLRKRYTIHFVQGNCDDVTLGFLSGAWPDEIAAKYGAFWGDKCAWVSMAHQAGIDVSSPKDFAAARQAIEKRFPEELAFLRAMPTILLHDDYLFVHGGVPREDGLEQLVARQCMKNDDFLSQGRNFRRWVVVGHWPVTLYRPDIPSAKPLILPQRHIASIDGGCSLKADGQLNALILPQGPGEDFAYVAYDGFPVMTAQDDQAPSADPLNIRWGHSEVEVLELGEEFSRCRHRETGRELDILTDYLRQGPQGTYCLDSTDYLLPVKAGERLAIVRRTSRGALAKKDGATGWYRGELK
;
A
#
# COMPACT_ATOMS: atom_id res chain seq x y z
N MET A 1 12.04 -15.41 -17.30
CA MET A 1 11.00 -14.69 -16.55
C MET A 1 9.69 -14.86 -17.29
N ALA A 2 8.57 -15.05 -16.58
CA ALA A 2 7.26 -15.24 -17.21
C ALA A 2 6.74 -13.94 -17.83
N ASN A 3 6.00 -14.08 -18.93
CA ASN A 3 5.30 -12.97 -19.56
C ASN A 3 4.05 -12.58 -18.76
N ALA A 4 3.59 -11.36 -18.95
CA ALA A 4 2.36 -10.87 -18.33
C ALA A 4 1.15 -11.67 -18.84
N VAL A 5 0.31 -12.08 -17.90
CA VAL A 5 -0.99 -12.71 -18.20
C VAL A 5 -2.03 -11.59 -18.31
N VAL A 6 -2.50 -11.32 -19.49
CA VAL A 6 -3.53 -10.31 -19.78
C VAL A 6 -4.89 -10.98 -19.86
N ARG A 7 -5.86 -10.48 -19.09
CA ARG A 7 -7.24 -10.98 -19.12
C ARG A 7 -8.19 -9.86 -19.50
N PRO A 8 -8.99 -10.03 -20.56
CA PRO A 8 -10.06 -9.09 -20.87
C PRO A 8 -11.05 -8.96 -19.72
N LEU A 9 -11.52 -7.74 -19.47
CA LEU A 9 -12.49 -7.42 -18.44
C LEU A 9 -13.66 -6.63 -19.07
N ALA A 10 -14.87 -7.12 -18.89
CA ALA A 10 -16.09 -6.37 -19.18
C ALA A 10 -16.63 -5.78 -17.89
N LEU A 11 -16.85 -4.48 -17.86
CA LEU A 11 -17.45 -3.78 -16.73
C LEU A 11 -18.92 -3.42 -17.07
N PRO A 12 -19.86 -3.73 -16.17
CA PRO A 12 -21.25 -3.32 -16.35
C PRO A 12 -21.38 -1.80 -16.21
N LYS A 13 -22.18 -1.17 -17.06
CA LYS A 13 -22.38 0.29 -17.08
C LYS A 13 -23.31 0.79 -15.98
N ASP A 14 -24.11 -0.09 -15.42
CA ASP A 14 -25.15 0.18 -14.42
C ASP A 14 -24.72 -0.15 -12.99
N ARG A 15 -23.48 -0.56 -12.79
CA ARG A 15 -22.94 -0.95 -11.47
C ARG A 15 -21.73 -0.10 -11.10
N ARG A 16 -21.67 0.29 -9.84
CA ARG A 16 -20.52 1.01 -9.30
C ARG A 16 -19.29 0.10 -9.28
N VAL A 17 -18.16 0.60 -9.76
CA VAL A 17 -16.89 -0.13 -9.77
C VAL A 17 -15.96 0.49 -8.72
N LEU A 18 -15.53 -0.35 -7.79
CA LEU A 18 -14.59 -0.01 -6.73
C LEU A 18 -13.25 -0.67 -7.02
N VAL A 19 -12.15 0.08 -6.85
CA VAL A 19 -10.79 -0.43 -7.00
C VAL A 19 -10.02 -0.23 -5.72
N ILE A 20 -9.44 -1.29 -5.16
CA ILE A 20 -8.58 -1.27 -3.96
C ILE A 20 -7.23 -1.91 -4.27
N SER A 21 -6.21 -1.60 -3.47
CA SER A 21 -4.84 -2.12 -3.65
C SER A 21 -4.10 -2.20 -2.32
N ASP A 22 -3.05 -3.02 -2.26
CA ASP A 22 -2.04 -3.00 -1.19
C ASP A 22 -2.65 -3.17 0.21
N ILE A 23 -3.40 -4.27 0.39
CA ILE A 23 -4.07 -4.59 1.65
C ILE A 23 -3.05 -5.09 2.68
N HIS A 24 -2.05 -5.84 2.23
CA HIS A 24 -0.95 -6.36 3.05
C HIS A 24 -1.43 -7.08 4.32
N GLY A 25 -2.42 -7.97 4.17
CA GLY A 25 -2.94 -8.77 5.27
C GLY A 25 -3.71 -7.98 6.33
N ASN A 26 -4.07 -6.73 6.07
CA ASN A 26 -4.81 -5.92 7.04
C ASN A 26 -6.34 -6.13 6.89
N LEU A 27 -6.79 -7.30 7.31
CA LEU A 27 -8.21 -7.66 7.26
C LEU A 27 -9.13 -6.64 7.97
N PRO A 28 -8.78 -6.09 9.15
CA PRO A 28 -9.60 -5.07 9.80
C PRO A 28 -9.79 -3.82 8.92
N PHE A 29 -8.73 -3.35 8.22
CA PHE A 29 -8.85 -2.20 7.33
C PHE A 29 -9.71 -2.51 6.11
N LEU A 30 -9.54 -3.70 5.52
CA LEU A 30 -10.38 -4.15 4.41
C LEU A 30 -11.86 -4.18 4.80
N GLN A 31 -12.20 -4.80 5.92
CA GLN A 31 -13.57 -4.87 6.41
C GLN A 31 -14.14 -3.49 6.74
N GLY A 32 -13.33 -2.65 7.40
CA GLY A 32 -13.68 -1.27 7.71
C GLY A 32 -13.95 -0.43 6.46
N LEU A 33 -13.11 -0.57 5.43
CA LEU A 33 -13.28 0.13 4.16
C LEU A 33 -14.53 -0.34 3.42
N LEU A 34 -14.73 -1.66 3.27
CA LEU A 34 -15.92 -2.21 2.60
C LEU A 34 -17.22 -1.78 3.28
N LYS A 35 -17.24 -1.76 4.62
CA LYS A 35 -18.36 -1.23 5.40
C LYS A 35 -18.57 0.26 5.17
N LYS A 36 -17.48 1.06 5.20
CA LYS A 36 -17.53 2.52 5.05
C LYS A 36 -18.00 2.95 3.67
N VAL A 37 -17.58 2.24 2.61
CA VAL A 37 -18.01 2.52 1.23
C VAL A 37 -19.40 1.96 0.91
N GLY A 38 -19.99 1.17 1.83
CA GLY A 38 -21.28 0.50 1.63
C GLY A 38 -21.22 -0.54 0.52
N PHE A 39 -20.16 -1.37 0.49
CA PHE A 39 -19.99 -2.42 -0.53
C PHE A 39 -21.16 -3.42 -0.50
N SER A 40 -21.74 -3.69 -1.65
CA SER A 40 -22.93 -4.53 -1.80
C SER A 40 -22.87 -5.43 -3.05
N GLY A 41 -23.94 -6.19 -3.29
CA GLY A 41 -24.10 -7.00 -4.49
C GLY A 41 -24.25 -6.20 -5.79
N ASP A 42 -24.55 -4.91 -5.68
CA ASP A 42 -24.69 -3.99 -6.81
C ASP A 42 -23.35 -3.37 -7.26
N ASP A 43 -22.26 -3.75 -6.58
CA ASP A 43 -20.93 -3.27 -6.90
C ASP A 43 -20.10 -4.31 -7.67
N VAL A 44 -19.09 -3.84 -8.37
CA VAL A 44 -17.95 -4.64 -8.83
C VAL A 44 -16.72 -4.20 -8.06
N LEU A 45 -16.00 -5.14 -7.47
CA LEU A 45 -14.73 -4.86 -6.77
C LEU A 45 -13.54 -5.35 -7.61
N ILE A 46 -12.53 -4.51 -7.77
CA ILE A 46 -11.25 -4.87 -8.37
C ILE A 46 -10.17 -4.74 -7.30
N VAL A 47 -9.40 -5.80 -7.06
CA VAL A 47 -8.27 -5.84 -6.14
C VAL A 47 -6.98 -5.88 -6.93
N LEU A 48 -6.15 -4.83 -6.83
CA LEU A 48 -4.92 -4.67 -7.61
C LEU A 48 -3.70 -5.33 -6.95
N GLY A 49 -3.88 -6.45 -6.25
CA GLY A 49 -2.78 -7.21 -5.68
C GLY A 49 -2.27 -6.68 -4.33
N ASP A 50 -1.15 -7.25 -3.93
CA ASP A 50 -0.53 -7.09 -2.62
C ASP A 50 -1.53 -7.34 -1.47
N ILE A 51 -2.20 -8.49 -1.57
CA ILE A 51 -3.11 -9.02 -0.55
C ILE A 51 -2.30 -9.55 0.63
N LEU A 52 -1.21 -10.25 0.31
CA LEU A 52 -0.32 -10.94 1.26
C LEU A 52 0.81 -10.03 1.76
N GLU A 53 1.64 -10.58 2.64
CA GLU A 53 2.88 -9.99 3.16
C GLU A 53 2.69 -8.76 4.06
N LYS A 54 3.73 -8.38 4.79
CA LYS A 54 3.88 -7.17 5.62
C LYS A 54 3.05 -7.16 6.91
N SER A 55 2.11 -8.08 7.09
CA SER A 55 1.37 -8.32 8.35
C SER A 55 1.11 -9.82 8.56
N THR A 56 0.75 -10.19 9.76
CA THR A 56 0.45 -11.58 10.11
C THR A 56 -0.91 -12.07 9.61
N GLY A 57 -1.78 -11.17 9.15
CA GLY A 57 -3.14 -11.49 8.68
C GLY A 57 -3.25 -11.84 7.20
N GLY A 58 -2.14 -12.08 6.48
CA GLY A 58 -2.14 -12.30 5.03
C GLY A 58 -3.06 -13.44 4.59
N LEU A 59 -2.90 -14.62 5.20
CA LEU A 59 -3.70 -15.79 4.84
C LEU A 59 -5.20 -15.63 5.19
N GLU A 60 -5.51 -14.99 6.31
CA GLU A 60 -6.89 -14.69 6.69
C GLU A 60 -7.55 -13.71 5.72
N THR A 61 -6.82 -12.67 5.32
CA THR A 61 -7.28 -11.70 4.32
C THR A 61 -7.52 -12.34 2.97
N LEU A 62 -6.62 -13.22 2.52
CA LEU A 62 -6.78 -13.98 1.27
C LEU A 62 -8.06 -14.83 1.31
N ARG A 63 -8.25 -15.62 2.38
CA ARG A 63 -9.45 -16.47 2.57
C ARG A 63 -10.73 -15.65 2.62
N TYR A 64 -10.72 -14.52 3.32
CA TYR A 64 -11.85 -13.60 3.35
C TYR A 64 -12.24 -13.12 1.94
N LEU A 65 -11.27 -12.72 1.11
CA LEU A 65 -11.51 -12.32 -0.28
C LEU A 65 -11.97 -13.49 -1.17
N MET A 66 -11.43 -14.69 -0.96
CA MET A 66 -11.91 -15.91 -1.65
C MET A 66 -13.38 -16.20 -1.32
N ASP A 67 -13.79 -16.04 -0.08
CA ASP A 67 -15.19 -16.23 0.35
C ASP A 67 -16.10 -15.09 -0.14
N LEU A 68 -15.64 -13.86 -0.16
CA LEU A 68 -16.38 -12.75 -0.75
C LEU A 68 -16.65 -13.00 -2.25
N ARG A 69 -15.66 -13.48 -3.00
CA ARG A 69 -15.78 -13.76 -4.42
C ARG A 69 -16.85 -14.80 -4.75
N LYS A 70 -17.20 -15.68 -3.82
CA LYS A 70 -18.29 -16.66 -4.02
C LYS A 70 -19.67 -16.00 -4.08
N ARG A 71 -19.80 -14.77 -3.54
CA ARG A 71 -21.09 -14.06 -3.37
C ARG A 71 -21.18 -12.76 -4.16
N TYR A 72 -20.04 -12.18 -4.52
CA TYR A 72 -19.93 -10.85 -5.15
C TYR A 72 -19.07 -10.92 -6.41
N THR A 73 -19.25 -9.96 -7.29
CA THR A 73 -18.40 -9.80 -8.49
C THR A 73 -17.08 -9.17 -8.08
N ILE A 74 -16.02 -9.97 -8.00
CA ILE A 74 -14.69 -9.50 -7.60
C ILE A 74 -13.65 -9.98 -8.60
N HIS A 75 -12.84 -9.08 -9.10
CA HIS A 75 -11.71 -9.34 -9.99
C HIS A 75 -10.39 -9.06 -9.25
N PHE A 76 -9.36 -9.79 -9.60
CA PHE A 76 -8.06 -9.72 -8.96
C PHE A 76 -6.96 -9.54 -9.99
N VAL A 77 -5.95 -8.76 -9.64
CA VAL A 77 -4.66 -8.64 -10.32
C VAL A 77 -3.60 -9.10 -9.34
N GLN A 78 -2.57 -9.78 -9.83
CA GLN A 78 -1.45 -10.23 -9.00
C GLN A 78 -0.53 -9.06 -8.64
N GLY A 79 -0.21 -8.89 -7.36
CA GLY A 79 0.81 -7.99 -6.87
C GLY A 79 2.17 -8.68 -6.69
N ASN A 80 3.23 -7.91 -6.49
CA ASN A 80 4.56 -8.48 -6.30
C ASN A 80 4.69 -9.22 -4.97
N CYS A 81 3.95 -8.83 -3.95
CA CYS A 81 3.94 -9.54 -2.66
C CYS A 81 3.16 -10.86 -2.74
N ASP A 82 2.12 -10.95 -3.56
CA ASP A 82 1.41 -12.21 -3.83
C ASP A 82 2.31 -13.20 -4.59
N ASP A 83 3.20 -12.70 -5.46
CA ASP A 83 4.17 -13.50 -6.21
C ASP A 83 5.31 -14.05 -5.34
N VAL A 84 5.59 -13.45 -4.19
CA VAL A 84 6.65 -13.91 -3.25
C VAL A 84 6.45 -15.36 -2.85
N THR A 85 5.25 -15.73 -2.41
CA THR A 85 4.91 -17.09 -2.00
C THR A 85 5.04 -18.07 -3.18
N LEU A 86 4.56 -17.72 -4.36
CA LEU A 86 4.67 -18.55 -5.56
C LEU A 86 6.13 -18.70 -6.02
N GLY A 87 6.92 -17.62 -5.93
CA GLY A 87 8.35 -17.63 -6.22
C GLY A 87 9.14 -18.54 -5.29
N PHE A 88 8.81 -18.55 -3.99
CA PHE A 88 9.39 -19.49 -3.03
C PHE A 88 9.03 -20.95 -3.39
N LEU A 89 7.75 -21.23 -3.62
CA LEU A 89 7.26 -22.59 -3.91
C LEU A 89 7.83 -23.17 -5.19
N SER A 90 7.96 -22.37 -6.23
CA SER A 90 8.53 -22.80 -7.52
C SER A 90 10.05 -22.95 -7.50
N GLY A 91 10.74 -22.52 -6.44
CA GLY A 91 12.20 -22.45 -6.39
C GLY A 91 12.81 -21.41 -7.34
N ALA A 92 12.01 -20.47 -7.83
CA ALA A 92 12.48 -19.38 -8.68
C ALA A 92 13.38 -18.39 -7.92
N TRP A 93 13.25 -18.35 -6.60
CA TRP A 93 14.14 -17.61 -5.73
C TRP A 93 15.26 -18.52 -5.21
N PRO A 94 16.52 -18.08 -5.26
CA PRO A 94 17.60 -18.78 -4.55
C PRO A 94 17.26 -18.90 -3.05
N ASP A 95 17.56 -20.07 -2.47
CA ASP A 95 17.22 -20.34 -1.06
C ASP A 95 17.86 -19.33 -0.08
N GLU A 96 19.03 -18.78 -0.42
CA GLU A 96 19.69 -17.72 0.37
C GLU A 96 18.89 -16.41 0.40
N ILE A 97 18.26 -16.05 -0.73
CA ILE A 97 17.40 -14.85 -0.81
C ILE A 97 16.10 -15.10 -0.05
N ALA A 98 15.50 -16.28 -0.22
CA ALA A 98 14.31 -16.68 0.51
C ALA A 98 14.56 -16.68 2.02
N ALA A 99 15.71 -17.21 2.48
CA ALA A 99 16.10 -17.21 3.88
C ALA A 99 16.22 -15.79 4.47
N LYS A 100 16.90 -14.88 3.77
CA LYS A 100 17.03 -13.48 4.20
C LYS A 100 15.67 -12.78 4.28
N TYR A 101 14.83 -13.00 3.28
CA TYR A 101 13.47 -12.40 3.24
C TYR A 101 12.59 -12.96 4.37
N GLY A 102 12.56 -14.29 4.53
CA GLY A 102 11.80 -14.94 5.60
C GLY A 102 12.26 -14.54 7.00
N ALA A 103 13.57 -14.46 7.23
CA ALA A 103 14.12 -14.02 8.50
C ALA A 103 13.79 -12.55 8.82
N PHE A 104 13.77 -11.68 7.79
CA PHE A 104 13.45 -10.26 7.97
C PHE A 104 11.96 -10.03 8.31
N TRP A 105 11.05 -10.75 7.65
CA TRP A 105 9.61 -10.57 7.82
C TRP A 105 8.97 -11.51 8.84
N GLY A 106 9.58 -12.67 9.12
CA GLY A 106 9.02 -13.70 10.01
C GLY A 106 7.60 -14.09 9.59
N ASP A 107 6.67 -14.21 10.54
CA ASP A 107 5.26 -14.56 10.27
C ASP A 107 4.48 -13.50 9.48
N LYS A 108 5.07 -12.33 9.23
CA LYS A 108 4.53 -11.34 8.30
C LYS A 108 4.81 -11.71 6.83
N CYS A 109 5.63 -12.74 6.59
CA CYS A 109 5.84 -13.35 5.28
C CYS A 109 4.88 -14.54 5.13
N ALA A 110 4.07 -14.53 4.08
CA ALA A 110 3.00 -15.51 3.91
C ALA A 110 3.50 -16.95 3.82
N TRP A 111 4.57 -17.23 3.05
CA TRP A 111 5.09 -18.59 2.96
C TRP A 111 5.72 -19.08 4.27
N VAL A 112 6.32 -18.19 5.09
CA VAL A 112 6.82 -18.53 6.44
C VAL A 112 5.65 -18.92 7.34
N SER A 113 4.63 -18.08 7.40
CA SER A 113 3.40 -18.35 8.15
C SER A 113 2.72 -19.65 7.71
N MET A 114 2.64 -19.91 6.38
CA MET A 114 2.10 -21.16 5.84
C MET A 114 2.95 -22.39 6.26
N ALA A 115 4.28 -22.28 6.23
CA ALA A 115 5.16 -23.35 6.66
C ALA A 115 4.97 -23.68 8.15
N HIS A 116 4.96 -22.66 9.02
CA HIS A 116 4.70 -22.82 10.45
C HIS A 116 3.33 -23.47 10.71
N GLN A 117 2.28 -23.02 10.02
CA GLN A 117 0.96 -23.66 10.11
C GLN A 117 0.95 -25.10 9.59
N ALA A 118 1.84 -25.45 8.67
CA ALA A 118 2.03 -26.82 8.20
C ALA A 118 2.94 -27.65 9.12
N GLY A 119 3.45 -27.07 10.23
CA GLY A 119 4.30 -27.74 11.21
C GLY A 119 5.77 -27.83 10.83
N ILE A 120 6.22 -26.99 9.89
CA ILE A 120 7.62 -26.96 9.42
C ILE A 120 8.27 -25.67 9.92
N ASP A 121 9.38 -25.82 10.66
CA ASP A 121 10.31 -24.72 10.95
C ASP A 121 11.12 -24.40 9.70
N VAL A 122 11.27 -23.12 9.38
CA VAL A 122 11.99 -22.61 8.21
C VAL A 122 13.17 -21.70 8.58
N SER A 123 13.70 -21.88 9.78
CA SER A 123 14.90 -21.17 10.26
C SER A 123 16.16 -21.52 9.46
N SER A 124 16.16 -22.66 8.75
CA SER A 124 17.26 -23.12 7.90
C SER A 124 16.80 -23.42 6.47
N PRO A 125 17.59 -23.05 5.44
CA PRO A 125 17.31 -23.42 4.05
C PRO A 125 17.23 -24.95 3.81
N LYS A 126 17.79 -25.77 4.70
CA LYS A 126 17.69 -27.23 4.62
C LYS A 126 16.26 -27.74 4.67
N ASP A 127 15.36 -26.97 5.33
CA ASP A 127 13.96 -27.35 5.56
C ASP A 127 13.05 -26.84 4.44
N PHE A 128 13.55 -26.03 3.49
CA PHE A 128 12.74 -25.39 2.45
C PHE A 128 12.09 -26.40 1.50
N ALA A 129 12.75 -27.50 1.16
CA ALA A 129 12.14 -28.54 0.33
C ALA A 129 10.93 -29.18 1.02
N ALA A 130 11.05 -29.48 2.33
CA ALA A 130 9.94 -29.99 3.12
C ALA A 130 8.82 -28.94 3.30
N ALA A 131 9.20 -27.69 3.52
CA ALA A 131 8.24 -26.57 3.63
C ALA A 131 7.42 -26.40 2.34
N ARG A 132 8.06 -26.39 1.16
CA ARG A 132 7.39 -26.31 -0.15
C ARG A 132 6.35 -27.43 -0.31
N GLN A 133 6.72 -28.68 -0.01
CA GLN A 133 5.81 -29.83 -0.10
C GLN A 133 4.66 -29.73 0.90
N ALA A 134 4.95 -29.33 2.12
CA ALA A 134 3.93 -29.20 3.17
C ALA A 134 2.92 -28.08 2.86
N ILE A 135 3.39 -26.95 2.36
CA ILE A 135 2.56 -25.82 1.94
C ILE A 135 1.65 -26.23 0.76
N GLU A 136 2.22 -26.83 -0.29
CA GLU A 136 1.44 -27.32 -1.46
C GLU A 136 0.33 -28.28 -1.05
N LYS A 137 0.61 -29.16 -0.10
CA LYS A 137 -0.35 -30.16 0.39
C LYS A 137 -1.44 -29.52 1.26
N ARG A 138 -1.11 -28.52 2.08
CA ARG A 138 -2.01 -27.96 3.08
C ARG A 138 -2.88 -26.81 2.56
N PHE A 139 -2.42 -26.06 1.57
CA PHE A 139 -3.05 -24.85 1.06
C PHE A 139 -3.37 -24.90 -0.45
N PRO A 140 -3.92 -26.00 -1.00
CA PRO A 140 -4.11 -26.16 -2.43
C PRO A 140 -5.08 -25.14 -3.03
N GLU A 141 -6.13 -24.73 -2.28
CA GLU A 141 -7.12 -23.77 -2.75
C GLU A 141 -6.56 -22.34 -2.82
N GLU A 142 -5.84 -21.92 -1.77
CA GLU A 142 -5.20 -20.61 -1.71
C GLU A 142 -4.14 -20.46 -2.80
N LEU A 143 -3.33 -21.50 -3.02
CA LEU A 143 -2.31 -21.50 -4.06
C LEU A 143 -2.91 -21.52 -5.46
N ALA A 144 -3.98 -22.28 -5.69
CA ALA A 144 -4.70 -22.27 -6.96
C ALA A 144 -5.30 -20.90 -7.23
N PHE A 145 -5.83 -20.23 -6.20
CA PHE A 145 -6.35 -18.88 -6.32
C PHE A 145 -5.26 -17.87 -6.69
N LEU A 146 -4.11 -17.87 -6.00
CA LEU A 146 -2.98 -16.98 -6.31
C LEU A 146 -2.44 -17.22 -7.74
N ARG A 147 -2.26 -18.48 -8.14
CA ARG A 147 -1.81 -18.85 -9.50
C ARG A 147 -2.78 -18.45 -10.60
N ALA A 148 -4.06 -18.32 -10.27
CA ALA A 148 -5.09 -17.93 -11.24
C ALA A 148 -5.20 -16.42 -11.45
N MET A 149 -4.54 -15.59 -10.64
CA MET A 149 -4.56 -14.14 -10.81
C MET A 149 -3.82 -13.72 -12.08
N PRO A 150 -4.42 -12.89 -12.96
CA PRO A 150 -3.72 -12.29 -14.08
C PRO A 150 -2.78 -11.18 -13.61
N THR A 151 -1.81 -10.84 -14.42
CA THR A 151 -0.94 -9.66 -14.21
C THR A 151 -1.68 -8.36 -14.54
N ILE A 152 -2.55 -8.41 -15.55
CA ILE A 152 -3.27 -7.25 -16.10
C ILE A 152 -4.72 -7.62 -16.35
N LEU A 153 -5.64 -6.75 -15.94
CA LEU A 153 -7.02 -6.75 -16.42
C LEU A 153 -7.19 -5.63 -17.44
N LEU A 154 -7.66 -5.95 -18.63
CA LEU A 154 -7.79 -5.02 -19.75
C LEU A 154 -9.27 -4.77 -20.09
N HIS A 155 -9.69 -3.52 -19.94
CA HIS A 155 -10.98 -2.99 -20.38
C HIS A 155 -10.78 -2.00 -21.53
N ASP A 156 -11.82 -1.65 -22.25
CA ASP A 156 -11.73 -0.69 -23.37
C ASP A 156 -11.16 0.67 -22.92
N ASP A 157 -11.58 1.18 -21.76
CA ASP A 157 -11.18 2.48 -21.22
C ASP A 157 -10.17 2.38 -20.09
N TYR A 158 -9.93 1.19 -19.53
CA TYR A 158 -9.09 1.00 -18.34
C TYR A 158 -8.10 -0.15 -18.51
N LEU A 159 -6.94 0.04 -17.89
CA LEU A 159 -5.94 -0.98 -17.68
C LEU A 159 -5.65 -1.05 -16.17
N PHE A 160 -5.93 -2.19 -15.57
CA PHE A 160 -5.70 -2.43 -14.15
C PHE A 160 -4.47 -3.31 -14.00
N VAL A 161 -3.47 -2.80 -13.31
CA VAL A 161 -2.18 -3.47 -13.09
C VAL A 161 -1.60 -3.03 -11.75
N HIS A 162 -0.89 -3.92 -11.06
CA HIS A 162 -0.41 -3.58 -9.72
C HIS A 162 0.62 -2.46 -9.72
N GLY A 163 1.75 -2.59 -10.46
CA GLY A 163 2.85 -1.61 -10.43
C GLY A 163 2.87 -0.63 -11.61
N GLY A 164 2.34 -1.04 -12.76
CA GLY A 164 2.33 -0.21 -13.97
C GLY A 164 2.84 -0.91 -15.20
N VAL A 165 2.76 -0.24 -16.34
CA VAL A 165 3.21 -0.76 -17.64
C VAL A 165 4.04 0.27 -18.40
N PRO A 166 5.05 -0.15 -19.18
CA PRO A 166 5.83 0.79 -19.99
C PRO A 166 5.09 1.27 -21.24
N ARG A 167 4.06 0.55 -21.72
CA ARG A 167 3.27 0.81 -22.92
C ARG A 167 1.94 0.08 -22.87
N GLU A 168 0.98 0.45 -23.73
CA GLU A 168 -0.34 -0.19 -23.83
C GLU A 168 -0.42 -1.28 -24.90
N ASP A 169 0.50 -1.31 -25.86
CA ASP A 169 0.50 -2.28 -26.95
C ASP A 169 1.44 -3.45 -26.63
N GLY A 170 1.07 -4.68 -27.07
CA GLY A 170 1.86 -5.89 -26.83
C GLY A 170 2.02 -6.21 -25.35
N LEU A 171 0.95 -6.08 -24.58
CA LEU A 171 0.96 -6.28 -23.12
C LEU A 171 1.39 -7.70 -22.75
N GLU A 172 1.01 -8.71 -23.55
CA GLU A 172 1.36 -10.12 -23.34
C GLU A 172 2.85 -10.41 -23.53
N GLN A 173 3.60 -9.48 -24.13
CA GLN A 173 5.04 -9.57 -24.31
C GLN A 173 5.82 -8.93 -23.15
N LEU A 174 5.14 -8.24 -22.25
CA LEU A 174 5.77 -7.63 -21.08
C LEU A 174 6.19 -8.71 -20.07
N VAL A 175 7.24 -8.46 -19.33
CA VAL A 175 7.66 -9.32 -18.22
C VAL A 175 6.70 -9.09 -17.04
N ALA A 176 6.03 -10.13 -16.57
CA ALA A 176 5.04 -10.05 -15.50
C ALA A 176 5.58 -9.32 -14.26
N ARG A 177 6.79 -9.69 -13.81
CA ARG A 177 7.41 -9.05 -12.64
C ARG A 177 7.62 -7.54 -12.80
N GLN A 178 7.92 -7.05 -14.00
CA GLN A 178 8.09 -5.61 -14.25
C GLN A 178 6.77 -4.86 -14.21
N CYS A 179 5.65 -5.54 -14.48
CA CYS A 179 4.31 -4.96 -14.35
C CYS A 179 3.85 -4.95 -12.88
N MET A 180 4.29 -5.92 -12.08
CA MET A 180 3.97 -6.00 -10.66
C MET A 180 4.91 -5.12 -9.80
N LYS A 181 6.22 -5.15 -10.07
CA LYS A 181 7.28 -4.40 -9.35
C LYS A 181 7.81 -3.30 -10.23
N ASN A 182 7.11 -2.18 -10.28
CA ASN A 182 7.44 -1.00 -11.08
C ASN A 182 7.50 0.24 -10.18
N ASP A 183 8.58 0.34 -9.44
CA ASP A 183 8.81 1.41 -8.46
C ASP A 183 8.77 2.78 -9.13
N ASP A 184 8.23 3.76 -8.42
CA ASP A 184 8.18 5.17 -8.85
C ASP A 184 7.59 5.36 -10.26
N PHE A 185 6.49 4.66 -10.55
CA PHE A 185 5.86 4.64 -11.88
C PHE A 185 5.46 6.04 -12.38
N LEU A 186 4.96 6.91 -11.51
CA LEU A 186 4.53 8.24 -11.92
C LEU A 186 5.69 9.13 -12.38
N SER A 187 6.88 8.98 -11.81
CA SER A 187 8.06 9.78 -12.18
C SER A 187 8.64 9.40 -13.56
N GLN A 188 8.17 8.28 -14.15
CA GLN A 188 8.63 7.83 -15.48
C GLN A 188 8.07 8.65 -16.65
N GLY A 189 7.21 9.64 -16.42
CA GLY A 189 6.70 10.56 -17.44
C GLY A 189 5.78 9.91 -18.48
N ARG A 190 5.19 8.75 -18.22
CA ARG A 190 4.32 8.01 -19.15
C ARG A 190 2.97 8.68 -19.32
N ASN A 191 2.41 8.57 -20.54
CA ASN A 191 1.04 8.96 -20.87
C ASN A 191 0.36 7.79 -21.60
N PHE A 192 -0.95 7.64 -21.40
CA PHE A 192 -1.74 6.52 -21.90
C PHE A 192 -3.02 7.02 -22.57
N ARG A 193 -3.61 6.19 -23.44
CA ARG A 193 -4.96 6.42 -24.01
C ARG A 193 -6.04 5.97 -23.03
N ARG A 194 -5.80 4.79 -22.41
CA ARG A 194 -6.65 4.25 -21.36
C ARG A 194 -6.23 4.78 -20.01
N TRP A 195 -7.12 4.79 -19.07
CA TRP A 195 -6.76 5.00 -17.67
C TRP A 195 -5.99 3.80 -17.13
N VAL A 196 -4.76 4.01 -16.72
CA VAL A 196 -3.92 3.01 -16.04
C VAL A 196 -4.09 3.21 -14.54
N VAL A 197 -4.75 2.24 -13.89
CA VAL A 197 -5.01 2.25 -12.45
C VAL A 197 -3.98 1.36 -11.77
N VAL A 198 -3.21 1.92 -10.82
CA VAL A 198 -2.07 1.26 -10.17
C VAL A 198 -2.11 1.37 -8.65
N GLY A 199 -1.47 0.42 -7.97
CA GLY A 199 -1.09 0.43 -6.57
C GLY A 199 0.42 0.50 -6.37
N HIS A 200 0.97 -0.41 -5.55
CA HIS A 200 2.38 -0.73 -5.35
C HIS A 200 3.24 0.36 -4.70
N TRP A 201 3.16 1.58 -5.17
CA TRP A 201 3.99 2.68 -4.70
C TRP A 201 3.13 3.65 -3.88
N PRO A 202 3.31 3.70 -2.56
CA PRO A 202 2.52 4.58 -1.71
C PRO A 202 2.49 6.01 -2.22
N VAL A 203 1.30 6.55 -2.44
CA VAL A 203 1.12 7.88 -3.07
C VAL A 203 1.79 9.01 -2.30
N THR A 204 2.01 8.84 -1.00
CA THR A 204 2.76 9.80 -0.17
C THR A 204 4.21 9.95 -0.61
N LEU A 205 4.80 8.91 -1.26
CA LEU A 205 6.19 8.95 -1.74
C LEU A 205 6.40 9.90 -2.92
N TYR A 206 5.33 10.24 -3.64
CA TYR A 206 5.37 11.25 -4.71
C TYR A 206 5.27 12.70 -4.21
N ARG A 207 5.10 12.90 -2.92
CA ARG A 207 4.83 14.21 -2.33
C ARG A 207 5.99 14.65 -1.44
N PRO A 208 6.82 15.60 -1.90
CA PRO A 208 7.97 16.07 -1.14
C PRO A 208 7.62 17.06 -0.02
N ASP A 209 6.42 17.62 -0.06
CA ASP A 209 5.94 18.71 0.79
C ASP A 209 4.93 18.22 1.86
N ILE A 210 3.70 17.92 1.45
CA ILE A 210 2.62 17.52 2.34
C ILE A 210 2.40 16.02 2.26
N PRO A 211 2.63 15.25 3.34
CA PRO A 211 2.31 13.83 3.38
C PRO A 211 0.80 13.63 3.13
N SER A 212 0.47 12.86 2.13
CA SER A 212 -0.92 12.55 1.85
C SER A 212 -1.08 11.17 1.22
N ALA A 213 -1.98 10.40 1.78
CA ALA A 213 -2.35 9.06 1.32
C ALA A 213 -3.56 9.06 0.35
N LYS A 214 -4.01 10.25 -0.10
CA LYS A 214 -5.09 10.39 -1.09
C LYS A 214 -4.66 9.82 -2.43
N PRO A 215 -5.53 9.12 -3.18
CA PRO A 215 -5.25 8.74 -4.55
C PRO A 215 -4.72 9.92 -5.38
N LEU A 216 -3.74 9.64 -6.23
CA LEU A 216 -3.21 10.60 -7.21
C LEU A 216 -3.87 10.33 -8.56
N ILE A 217 -4.73 11.26 -8.99
CA ILE A 217 -5.40 11.20 -10.27
C ILE A 217 -4.72 12.21 -11.21
N LEU A 218 -4.19 11.72 -12.32
CA LEU A 218 -3.47 12.51 -13.32
C LEU A 218 -4.22 12.48 -14.67
N PRO A 219 -5.24 13.33 -14.87
CA PRO A 219 -6.11 13.25 -16.05
C PRO A 219 -5.34 13.44 -17.36
N GLN A 220 -4.33 14.32 -17.38
CA GLN A 220 -3.54 14.59 -18.59
C GLN A 220 -2.67 13.41 -19.01
N ARG A 221 -2.46 12.45 -18.10
CA ARG A 221 -1.64 11.25 -18.33
C ARG A 221 -2.47 9.98 -18.38
N HIS A 222 -3.76 10.05 -18.03
CA HIS A 222 -4.65 8.93 -17.79
C HIS A 222 -4.07 7.91 -16.81
N ILE A 223 -3.62 8.38 -15.63
CA ILE A 223 -3.10 7.52 -14.57
C ILE A 223 -3.83 7.80 -13.26
N ALA A 224 -4.22 6.74 -12.55
CA ALA A 224 -4.72 6.78 -11.20
C ALA A 224 -3.87 5.87 -10.30
N SER A 225 -3.15 6.45 -9.32
CA SER A 225 -2.35 5.72 -8.33
C SER A 225 -3.07 5.76 -6.98
N ILE A 226 -3.31 4.58 -6.37
CA ILE A 226 -4.25 4.46 -5.26
C ILE A 226 -3.67 3.86 -3.97
N ASP A 227 -2.41 3.44 -3.94
CA ASP A 227 -1.80 2.87 -2.74
C ASP A 227 -1.71 3.91 -1.61
N GLY A 228 -2.50 3.72 -0.56
CA GLY A 228 -2.55 4.58 0.63
C GLY A 228 -1.52 4.23 1.69
N GLY A 229 -0.61 3.29 1.45
CA GLY A 229 0.43 2.86 2.40
C GLY A 229 -0.10 1.97 3.53
N CYS A 230 -1.23 1.29 3.34
CA CYS A 230 -1.80 0.36 4.34
C CYS A 230 -0.75 -0.64 4.82
N SER A 231 -0.62 -0.83 6.13
CA SER A 231 0.36 -1.70 6.82
C SER A 231 1.84 -1.31 6.62
N LEU A 232 2.17 -0.52 5.59
CA LEU A 232 3.55 -0.09 5.31
C LEU A 232 3.92 1.21 6.01
N LYS A 233 2.96 2.11 6.18
CA LYS A 233 3.15 3.44 6.77
C LYS A 233 2.47 3.51 8.13
N ALA A 234 3.09 4.21 9.08
CA ALA A 234 2.51 4.41 10.41
C ALA A 234 1.17 5.16 10.35
N ASP A 235 0.99 6.02 9.36
CA ASP A 235 -0.20 6.80 9.05
C ASP A 235 -0.98 6.27 7.84
N GLY A 236 -0.69 5.02 7.40
CA GLY A 236 -1.29 4.42 6.22
C GLY A 236 -2.81 4.32 6.28
N GLN A 237 -3.42 4.24 5.12
CA GLN A 237 -4.85 3.99 4.93
C GLN A 237 -5.09 3.05 3.76
N LEU A 238 -6.27 2.46 3.69
CA LEU A 238 -6.72 1.73 2.52
C LEU A 238 -7.71 2.58 1.74
N ASN A 239 -7.48 2.75 0.43
CA ASN A 239 -8.31 3.51 -0.47
C ASN A 239 -9.20 2.61 -1.31
N ALA A 240 -10.47 2.97 -1.49
CA ALA A 240 -11.35 2.46 -2.52
C ALA A 240 -11.58 3.59 -3.54
N LEU A 241 -10.95 3.49 -4.71
CA LEU A 241 -11.23 4.36 -5.84
C LEU A 241 -12.57 3.96 -6.44
N ILE A 242 -13.42 4.94 -6.76
CA ILE A 242 -14.71 4.75 -7.42
C ILE A 242 -14.56 5.27 -8.83
N LEU A 243 -14.78 4.40 -9.82
CA LEU A 243 -14.68 4.80 -11.22
C LEU A 243 -15.89 5.66 -11.63
N PRO A 244 -15.71 6.63 -12.54
CA PRO A 244 -16.81 7.36 -13.17
C PRO A 244 -17.81 6.41 -13.83
N GLN A 245 -19.11 6.67 -13.68
CA GLN A 245 -20.17 5.87 -14.29
C GLN A 245 -20.68 6.49 -15.60
N GLY A 246 -20.34 7.74 -15.88
CA GLY A 246 -20.82 8.44 -17.06
C GLY A 246 -19.86 9.53 -17.57
N PRO A 247 -20.12 10.04 -18.78
CA PRO A 247 -19.33 11.14 -19.34
C PRO A 247 -19.39 12.39 -18.47
N GLY A 248 -18.23 12.95 -18.16
CA GLY A 248 -18.11 14.18 -17.34
C GLY A 248 -18.14 13.95 -15.84
N GLU A 249 -18.24 12.71 -15.37
CA GLU A 249 -18.03 12.38 -13.97
C GLU A 249 -16.54 12.22 -13.65
N ASP A 250 -16.14 12.60 -12.45
CA ASP A 250 -14.78 12.44 -11.94
C ASP A 250 -14.63 11.18 -11.10
N PHE A 251 -13.38 10.74 -10.93
CA PHE A 251 -13.08 9.72 -9.94
C PHE A 251 -13.42 10.23 -8.54
N ALA A 252 -14.05 9.37 -7.76
CA ALA A 252 -14.26 9.58 -6.32
C ALA A 252 -13.46 8.53 -5.54
N TYR A 253 -13.32 8.69 -4.24
CA TYR A 253 -12.72 7.68 -3.38
C TYR A 253 -13.30 7.72 -1.97
N VAL A 254 -13.20 6.58 -1.30
CA VAL A 254 -13.42 6.42 0.14
C VAL A 254 -12.17 5.84 0.74
N ALA A 255 -11.73 6.34 1.88
CA ALA A 255 -10.56 5.82 2.59
C ALA A 255 -10.92 5.34 3.99
N TYR A 256 -10.16 4.36 4.49
CA TYR A 256 -10.26 3.87 5.86
C TYR A 256 -8.87 3.69 6.47
N ASP A 257 -8.65 4.19 7.67
CA ASP A 257 -7.36 4.10 8.39
C ASP A 257 -7.48 3.49 9.80
N GLY A 258 -8.70 3.38 10.32
CA GLY A 258 -8.96 2.76 11.63
C GLY A 258 -8.42 3.52 12.84
N PHE A 259 -7.85 4.71 12.67
CA PHE A 259 -7.33 5.50 13.79
C PHE A 259 -8.43 6.05 14.68
N PRO A 260 -8.18 6.21 16.00
CA PRO A 260 -9.10 6.88 16.90
C PRO A 260 -9.33 8.32 16.47
N VAL A 261 -10.58 8.75 16.50
CA VAL A 261 -10.98 10.10 16.07
C VAL A 261 -11.24 10.98 17.28
N MET A 262 -10.66 12.19 17.27
CA MET A 262 -10.85 13.22 18.30
C MET A 262 -11.26 14.54 17.67
N THR A 263 -11.84 15.42 18.48
CA THR A 263 -12.30 16.73 18.04
C THR A 263 -11.30 17.80 18.46
N ALA A 264 -10.84 18.58 17.49
CA ALA A 264 -9.96 19.73 17.73
C ALA A 264 -10.70 20.84 18.48
N GLN A 265 -10.06 21.45 19.47
CA GLN A 265 -10.64 22.55 20.23
C GLN A 265 -10.17 23.91 19.74
N ASP A 266 -9.05 23.96 19.02
CA ASP A 266 -8.41 25.20 18.56
C ASP A 266 -8.27 25.25 17.05
N ASP A 267 -8.26 26.46 16.52
CA ASP A 267 -7.87 26.73 15.13
C ASP A 267 -6.36 26.58 14.96
N GLN A 268 -5.91 26.01 13.86
CA GLN A 268 -4.51 25.94 13.46
C GLN A 268 -4.33 26.27 11.99
N ALA A 269 -3.43 27.19 11.68
CA ALA A 269 -3.03 27.48 10.30
C ALA A 269 -2.02 26.44 9.79
N PRO A 270 -1.97 26.15 8.47
CA PRO A 270 -0.96 25.31 7.89
C PRO A 270 0.42 25.95 7.96
N SER A 271 1.48 25.13 7.96
CA SER A 271 2.84 25.62 7.68
C SER A 271 2.96 26.09 6.23
N ALA A 272 3.73 27.16 6.01
CA ALA A 272 3.85 27.80 4.70
C ALA A 272 4.71 26.97 3.70
N ASP A 273 5.70 26.26 4.23
CA ASP A 273 6.69 25.52 3.44
C ASP A 273 7.00 24.19 4.16
N PRO A 274 6.10 23.19 4.07
CA PRO A 274 6.28 21.92 4.75
C PRO A 274 7.28 21.01 4.02
N LEU A 275 7.87 20.08 4.78
CA LEU A 275 8.72 19.02 4.29
C LEU A 275 8.12 17.66 4.63
N ASN A 276 8.07 16.77 3.67
CA ASN A 276 7.79 15.35 3.86
C ASN A 276 9.08 14.53 3.67
N ILE A 277 9.69 14.09 4.77
CA ILE A 277 10.78 13.11 4.74
C ILE A 277 10.14 11.74 4.55
N ARG A 278 10.56 11.04 3.50
CA ARG A 278 9.95 9.80 3.03
C ARG A 278 10.99 8.78 2.57
N TRP A 279 10.59 7.55 2.45
CA TRP A 279 11.47 6.48 1.98
C TRP A 279 12.20 6.87 0.69
N GLY A 280 13.51 6.60 0.61
CA GLY A 280 14.39 7.04 -0.48
C GLY A 280 14.94 8.45 -0.33
N HIS A 281 14.36 9.27 0.57
CA HIS A 281 14.74 10.66 0.89
C HIS A 281 14.67 10.84 2.41
N SER A 282 15.36 9.99 3.16
CA SER A 282 15.21 9.91 4.62
C SER A 282 16.51 10.05 5.40
N GLU A 283 17.62 10.35 4.73
CA GLU A 283 18.90 10.53 5.38
C GLU A 283 18.92 11.83 6.20
N VAL A 284 19.35 11.71 7.45
CA VAL A 284 19.40 12.83 8.39
C VAL A 284 20.74 12.87 9.13
N GLU A 285 21.13 14.06 9.55
CA GLU A 285 22.17 14.31 10.52
C GLU A 285 21.52 14.64 11.86
N VAL A 286 21.86 13.92 12.92
CA VAL A 286 21.37 14.24 14.28
C VAL A 286 22.24 15.33 14.84
N LEU A 287 21.66 16.50 15.06
CA LEU A 287 22.34 17.66 15.63
C LEU A 287 22.29 17.63 17.17
N GLU A 288 21.14 17.25 17.72
CA GLU A 288 20.92 17.10 19.16
C GLU A 288 19.99 15.91 19.40
N LEU A 289 20.46 14.96 20.20
CA LEU A 289 19.68 13.79 20.57
C LEU A 289 18.82 14.13 21.81
N GLY A 290 17.51 14.01 21.66
CA GLY A 290 16.55 14.20 22.73
C GLY A 290 15.86 12.91 23.14
N GLU A 291 15.03 12.96 24.19
CA GLU A 291 14.30 11.80 24.70
C GLU A 291 13.14 11.43 23.77
N GLU A 292 12.22 12.34 23.50
CA GLU A 292 11.05 12.12 22.62
C GLU A 292 11.28 12.65 21.22
N PHE A 293 11.92 13.82 21.09
CA PHE A 293 12.26 14.44 19.82
C PHE A 293 13.75 14.75 19.77
N SER A 294 14.37 14.50 18.62
CA SER A 294 15.75 14.86 18.31
C SER A 294 15.78 15.94 17.24
N ARG A 295 16.64 16.96 17.43
CA ARG A 295 16.89 17.98 16.42
C ARG A 295 17.75 17.37 15.32
N CYS A 296 17.25 17.36 14.10
CA CYS A 296 17.92 16.76 12.96
C CYS A 296 17.98 17.73 11.78
N ARG A 297 18.99 17.54 10.91
CA ARG A 297 19.08 18.19 9.60
C ARG A 297 18.82 17.16 8.53
N HIS A 298 17.79 17.37 7.69
CA HIS A 298 17.54 16.55 6.50
C HIS A 298 18.65 16.79 5.48
N ARG A 299 19.39 15.75 5.09
CA ARG A 299 20.61 15.91 4.29
C ARG A 299 20.36 16.47 2.91
N GLU A 300 19.28 16.03 2.25
CA GLU A 300 18.95 16.44 0.88
C GLU A 300 18.58 17.92 0.78
N THR A 301 17.79 18.45 1.72
CA THR A 301 17.30 19.83 1.68
C THR A 301 18.06 20.80 2.57
N GLY A 302 18.89 20.29 3.48
CA GLY A 302 19.56 21.08 4.53
C GLY A 302 18.63 21.59 5.64
N ARG A 303 17.33 21.26 5.57
CA ARG A 303 16.33 21.73 6.51
C ARG A 303 16.49 21.09 7.89
N GLU A 304 16.39 21.90 8.92
CA GLU A 304 16.42 21.45 10.31
C GLU A 304 14.99 21.32 10.84
N LEU A 305 14.70 20.18 11.45
CA LEU A 305 13.40 19.88 12.05
C LEU A 305 13.55 18.94 13.23
N ASP A 306 12.51 18.85 14.05
CA ASP A 306 12.43 17.90 15.14
C ASP A 306 11.79 16.60 14.64
N ILE A 307 12.50 15.50 14.83
CA ILE A 307 12.08 14.15 14.44
C ILE A 307 11.88 13.34 15.73
N LEU A 308 10.83 12.48 15.74
CA LEU A 308 10.65 11.53 16.84
C LEU A 308 11.91 10.67 17.01
N THR A 309 12.47 10.64 18.18
CA THR A 309 13.73 9.93 18.44
C THR A 309 13.63 8.45 18.15
N ASP A 310 12.49 7.84 18.43
CA ASP A 310 12.22 6.43 18.10
C ASP A 310 11.95 6.18 16.59
N TYR A 311 11.95 7.20 15.74
CA TYR A 311 11.94 7.07 14.28
C TYR A 311 13.35 7.02 13.67
N LEU A 312 14.39 7.39 14.45
CA LEU A 312 15.77 7.35 13.96
C LEU A 312 16.26 5.90 13.83
N ARG A 313 16.99 5.63 12.77
CA ARG A 313 17.57 4.33 12.45
C ARG A 313 19.02 4.50 11.99
N GLN A 314 19.83 3.49 12.26
CA GLN A 314 21.19 3.40 11.73
C GLN A 314 21.22 2.48 10.49
N GLY A 315 21.82 2.96 9.42
CA GLY A 315 22.01 2.21 8.18
C GLY A 315 23.47 2.22 7.74
N PRO A 316 23.80 1.52 6.66
CA PRO A 316 25.16 1.44 6.12
C PRO A 316 25.74 2.81 5.71
N GLN A 317 24.87 3.75 5.33
CA GLN A 317 25.25 5.09 4.87
C GLN A 317 25.13 6.17 5.95
N GLY A 318 24.76 5.80 7.17
CA GLY A 318 24.58 6.72 8.29
C GLY A 318 23.16 6.66 8.86
N THR A 319 22.79 7.75 9.55
CA THR A 319 21.46 7.84 10.18
C THR A 319 20.40 8.23 9.15
N TYR A 320 19.28 7.54 9.21
CA TYR A 320 18.05 7.86 8.48
C TYR A 320 16.85 7.82 9.43
N CYS A 321 15.72 8.35 9.01
CA CYS A 321 14.50 8.28 9.81
C CYS A 321 13.35 7.59 9.06
N LEU A 322 12.37 7.11 9.81
CA LEU A 322 11.07 6.74 9.26
C LEU A 322 10.37 8.00 8.74
N ASP A 323 9.28 7.83 7.97
CA ASP A 323 8.53 8.96 7.40
C ASP A 323 8.21 10.00 8.48
N SER A 324 8.60 11.23 8.21
CA SER A 324 8.52 12.35 9.15
C SER A 324 8.18 13.64 8.44
N THR A 325 7.53 14.56 9.12
CA THR A 325 7.12 15.84 8.53
C THR A 325 7.13 16.95 9.58
N ASP A 326 7.33 18.19 9.16
CA ASP A 326 7.08 19.40 9.93
C ASP A 326 5.77 20.10 9.54
N TYR A 327 4.94 19.44 8.70
CA TYR A 327 3.66 19.99 8.27
C TYR A 327 2.70 20.17 9.44
N LEU A 328 2.18 21.39 9.61
CA LEU A 328 1.06 21.70 10.48
C LEU A 328 -0.24 21.56 9.71
N LEU A 329 -1.16 20.72 10.20
CA LEU A 329 -2.48 20.58 9.58
C LEU A 329 -3.30 21.86 9.69
N PRO A 330 -3.97 22.31 8.61
CA PRO A 330 -4.99 23.36 8.70
C PRO A 330 -6.24 22.80 9.39
N VAL A 331 -6.53 23.29 10.59
CA VAL A 331 -7.63 22.79 11.42
C VAL A 331 -8.48 23.96 11.90
N LYS A 332 -9.79 23.77 11.93
CA LYS A 332 -10.76 24.63 12.62
C LYS A 332 -11.26 23.93 13.87
N ALA A 333 -11.50 24.70 14.92
CA ALA A 333 -12.14 24.20 16.13
C ALA A 333 -13.46 23.49 15.79
N GLY A 334 -13.67 22.31 16.38
CA GLY A 334 -14.81 21.44 16.09
C GLY A 334 -14.56 20.41 14.99
N GLU A 335 -13.48 20.49 14.23
CA GLU A 335 -13.16 19.48 13.21
C GLU A 335 -12.65 18.18 13.84
N ARG A 336 -12.92 17.06 13.15
CA ARG A 336 -12.54 15.72 13.58
C ARG A 336 -11.20 15.32 12.95
N LEU A 337 -10.27 14.87 13.76
CA LEU A 337 -8.94 14.40 13.35
C LEU A 337 -8.77 12.93 13.69
N ALA A 338 -8.25 12.14 12.76
CA ALA A 338 -7.79 10.77 13.04
C ALA A 338 -6.39 10.85 13.67
N ILE A 339 -6.21 10.29 14.86
CA ILE A 339 -5.00 10.48 15.67
C ILE A 339 -4.05 9.29 15.43
N VAL A 340 -2.96 9.57 14.73
CA VAL A 340 -1.90 8.58 14.47
C VAL A 340 -1.05 8.37 15.73
N ARG A 341 -0.64 9.48 16.37
CA ARG A 341 0.22 9.41 17.56
C ARG A 341 0.07 10.68 18.42
N ARG A 342 -0.02 10.51 19.74
CA ARG A 342 0.09 11.61 20.71
C ARG A 342 1.52 11.75 21.20
N THR A 343 1.93 13.00 21.45
CA THR A 343 3.25 13.38 21.96
C THR A 343 3.14 14.53 22.96
N SER A 344 4.25 14.87 23.61
CA SER A 344 4.32 16.05 24.50
C SER A 344 4.10 17.38 23.75
N ARG A 345 4.27 17.41 22.41
CA ARG A 345 4.19 18.63 21.57
C ARG A 345 2.94 18.69 20.70
N GLY A 346 1.95 17.85 20.97
CA GLY A 346 0.71 17.75 20.20
C GLY A 346 0.48 16.35 19.63
N ALA A 347 -0.29 16.24 18.58
CA ALA A 347 -0.61 14.98 17.94
C ALA A 347 -0.18 14.97 16.47
N LEU A 348 0.46 13.89 16.03
CA LEU A 348 0.51 13.54 14.62
C LEU A 348 -0.88 13.04 14.25
N ALA A 349 -1.55 13.71 13.34
CA ALA A 349 -2.95 13.48 13.03
C ALA A 349 -3.20 13.48 11.52
N LYS A 350 -4.35 12.94 11.13
CA LYS A 350 -4.81 12.95 9.73
C LYS A 350 -6.11 13.70 9.60
N LYS A 351 -6.20 14.45 8.52
CA LYS A 351 -7.42 15.12 8.07
C LYS A 351 -7.49 14.99 6.54
N ASP A 352 -8.59 14.46 6.04
CA ASP A 352 -8.81 14.29 4.59
C ASP A 352 -7.63 13.59 3.88
N GLY A 353 -7.05 12.56 4.49
CA GLY A 353 -5.93 11.79 3.96
C GLY A 353 -4.56 12.47 4.01
N ALA A 354 -4.48 13.75 4.41
CA ALA A 354 -3.21 14.42 4.70
C ALA A 354 -2.80 14.18 6.15
N THR A 355 -1.51 13.93 6.39
CA THR A 355 -0.91 13.74 7.71
C THR A 355 -0.08 14.95 8.09
N GLY A 356 -0.18 15.38 9.33
CA GLY A 356 0.61 16.50 9.87
C GLY A 356 0.41 16.67 11.38
N TRP A 357 1.08 17.63 11.93
CA TRP A 357 1.02 17.93 13.36
C TRP A 357 -0.17 18.84 13.67
N TYR A 358 -0.89 18.49 14.71
CA TYR A 358 -1.87 19.38 15.38
C TYR A 358 -1.37 19.64 16.81
N ARG A 359 -1.24 20.93 17.16
CA ARG A 359 -0.67 21.38 18.45
C ARG A 359 -1.70 21.89 19.43
N GLY A 360 -2.96 22.01 19.02
CA GLY A 360 -4.07 22.43 19.86
C GLY A 360 -4.61 21.30 20.76
N GLU A 361 -5.59 21.62 21.57
CA GLU A 361 -6.27 20.69 22.47
C GLU A 361 -7.18 19.73 21.70
N LEU A 362 -7.28 18.49 22.17
CA LEU A 362 -8.10 17.41 21.59
C LEU A 362 -9.05 16.84 22.64
N LYS A 363 -10.31 16.72 22.27
CA LYS A 363 -11.39 16.13 23.08
C LYS A 363 -11.98 14.89 22.41
#